data_c5a939c9b7196ff5ee4b28b0c33d05bd
#
_entry.id   c5a939c9b7196ff5ee4b28b0c33d05bd
#
_cell.length_a   1.000
_cell.length_b   1.000
_cell.length_c   1.000
_cell.angle_alpha   90.00
_cell.angle_beta   90.00
_cell.angle_gamma   90.00
#
_symmetry.space_group_name_H-M   'P 1'
#
loop_
_entity.id
_entity.type
_entity.pdbx_description
1 polymer ?
#
loop_
_entity_poly.entity_id
_entity_poly.type
_entity_poly.pdbx_seq_one_letter_code
_entity_poly.pdbx_strand_id
1 'polypeptide(L)'
;AGTIVELKGGTPQQAVNATAIAMKSLLGLVCDPVAGLVEVPCIKRNVIGTSIAFSAADLSLAGVESRIPCDEVIEAMYKVGKEMPRTLRETALGGLAMTETGKKVKEQLFCRKSKSEVTK
;
A
#
# COMPACT_ATOMS: atom_id res chain seq x y z
N ALA A 1 -11.11 5.70 -3.46
CA ALA A 1 -12.09 6.29 -2.54
C ALA A 1 -12.93 7.36 -3.25
N GLY A 2 -12.31 8.40 -3.82
CA GLY A 2 -13.04 9.47 -4.51
C GLY A 2 -13.99 8.96 -5.61
N THR A 3 -13.51 8.10 -6.50
CA THR A 3 -14.32 7.47 -7.55
C THR A 3 -15.54 6.69 -6.99
N ILE A 4 -15.37 6.03 -5.85
CA ILE A 4 -16.48 5.29 -5.21
C ILE A 4 -17.56 6.28 -4.74
N VAL A 5 -17.14 7.41 -4.17
CA VAL A 5 -18.06 8.48 -3.75
C VAL A 5 -18.84 9.03 -4.95
N GLU A 6 -18.14 9.32 -6.05
CA GLU A 6 -18.75 9.80 -7.30
C GLU A 6 -19.80 8.81 -7.85
N LEU A 7 -19.43 7.52 -7.96
CA LEU A 7 -20.33 6.45 -8.41
C LEU A 7 -21.57 6.27 -7.50
N LYS A 8 -21.46 6.61 -6.22
CA LYS A 8 -22.57 6.60 -5.26
C LYS A 8 -23.36 7.92 -5.23
N GLY A 9 -23.08 8.86 -6.14
CA GLY A 9 -23.79 10.14 -6.26
C GLY A 9 -23.38 11.19 -5.23
N GLY A 10 -22.20 11.04 -4.62
CA GLY A 10 -21.64 12.02 -3.70
C GLY A 10 -21.11 13.26 -4.41
N THR A 11 -20.86 14.32 -3.64
CA THR A 11 -20.34 15.60 -4.14
C THR A 11 -18.84 15.55 -4.40
N PRO A 12 -18.27 16.45 -5.25
CA PRO A 12 -16.82 16.57 -5.42
C PRO A 12 -16.08 16.78 -4.10
N GLN A 13 -16.65 17.56 -3.19
CA GLN A 13 -16.06 17.78 -1.87
C GLN A 13 -15.99 16.49 -1.04
N GLN A 14 -17.02 15.67 -1.10
CA GLN A 14 -17.01 14.36 -0.44
C GLN A 14 -16.00 13.41 -1.09
N ALA A 15 -15.80 13.47 -2.41
CA ALA A 15 -14.80 12.67 -3.11
C ALA A 15 -13.37 13.02 -2.65
N VAL A 16 -13.05 14.33 -2.56
CA VAL A 16 -11.76 14.81 -2.04
C VAL A 16 -11.57 14.43 -0.57
N ASN A 17 -12.62 14.55 0.24
CA ASN A 17 -12.62 14.18 1.64
C ASN A 17 -12.36 12.67 1.84
N ALA A 18 -13.02 11.81 1.07
CA ALA A 18 -12.79 10.37 1.10
C ALA A 18 -11.34 10.01 0.70
N THR A 19 -10.80 10.72 -0.29
CA THR A 19 -9.40 10.55 -0.71
C THR A 19 -8.45 10.87 0.43
N ALA A 20 -8.66 11.99 1.13
CA ALA A 20 -7.86 12.36 2.29
C ALA A 20 -7.95 11.31 3.42
N ILE A 21 -9.15 10.80 3.72
CA ILE A 21 -9.35 9.75 4.73
C ILE A 21 -8.59 8.48 4.35
N ALA A 22 -8.71 8.03 3.10
CA ALA A 22 -8.03 6.82 2.62
C ALA A 22 -6.51 6.96 2.68
N MET A 23 -5.96 8.06 2.16
CA MET A 23 -4.52 8.28 2.09
C MET A 23 -3.88 8.37 3.47
N LYS A 24 -4.45 9.15 4.41
CA LYS A 24 -3.90 9.26 5.76
C LYS A 24 -3.93 7.95 6.54
N SER A 25 -4.83 7.03 6.19
CA SER A 25 -4.90 5.69 6.79
C SER A 25 -3.76 4.76 6.32
N LEU A 26 -3.01 5.16 5.28
CA LEU A 26 -1.91 4.40 4.70
C LEU A 26 -0.54 5.08 4.87
N LEU A 27 -0.47 6.17 5.66
CA LEU A 27 0.80 6.86 5.93
C LEU A 27 1.82 5.90 6.54
N GLY A 28 3.02 5.90 5.99
CA GLY A 28 4.12 5.08 6.51
C GLY A 28 4.03 3.58 6.19
N LEU A 29 3.11 3.16 5.31
CA LEU A 29 3.07 1.78 4.85
C LEU A 29 4.34 1.46 4.05
N VAL A 30 5.13 0.54 4.59
CA VAL A 30 6.41 0.14 3.99
C VAL A 30 6.23 -0.71 2.74
N CYS A 31 7.22 -0.67 1.85
CA CYS A 31 7.31 -1.57 0.69
C CYS A 31 8.48 -2.53 0.89
N ASP A 32 8.18 -3.75 1.32
CA ASP A 32 9.13 -4.76 1.77
C ASP A 32 8.88 -6.14 1.12
N PRO A 33 8.83 -6.21 -0.24
CA PRO A 33 8.45 -7.42 -0.96
C PRO A 33 9.44 -8.56 -0.71
N VAL A 34 8.91 -9.74 -0.34
CA VAL A 34 9.71 -10.95 -0.13
C VAL A 34 10.32 -11.40 -1.47
N ALA A 35 11.62 -11.58 -1.51
CA ALA A 35 12.38 -11.90 -2.72
C ALA A 35 12.26 -10.85 -3.85
N GLY A 36 11.78 -9.65 -3.56
CA GLY A 36 11.49 -8.63 -4.57
C GLY A 36 10.22 -8.90 -5.40
N LEU A 37 9.39 -9.85 -4.98
CA LEU A 37 8.17 -10.24 -5.69
C LEU A 37 6.92 -9.69 -4.97
N VAL A 38 5.92 -9.31 -5.76
CA VAL A 38 4.69 -8.67 -5.27
C VAL A 38 3.68 -9.62 -4.62
N GLU A 39 3.90 -10.93 -4.67
CA GLU A 39 3.00 -11.92 -4.09
C GLU A 39 2.90 -11.79 -2.56
N VAL A 40 4.01 -11.41 -1.91
CA VAL A 40 4.07 -11.26 -0.45
C VAL A 40 4.83 -9.97 -0.10
N PRO A 41 4.18 -8.99 0.51
CA PRO A 41 2.77 -8.93 0.92
C PRO A 41 1.86 -8.11 -0.01
N CYS A 42 2.36 -7.60 -1.14
CA CYS A 42 1.75 -6.50 -1.90
C CYS A 42 0.33 -6.81 -2.40
N ILE A 43 0.08 -8.02 -2.92
CA ILE A 43 -1.28 -8.42 -3.36
C ILE A 43 -2.28 -8.29 -2.21
N LYS A 44 -1.93 -8.80 -1.02
CA LYS A 44 -2.80 -8.74 0.16
C LYS A 44 -2.99 -7.31 0.66
N ARG A 45 -1.93 -6.48 0.63
CA ARG A 45 -2.03 -5.05 0.97
C ARG A 45 -2.92 -4.29 0.00
N ASN A 46 -2.91 -4.61 -1.30
CA ASN A 46 -3.81 -4.00 -2.28
C ASN A 46 -5.28 -4.36 -2.00
N VAL A 47 -5.58 -5.60 -1.62
CA VAL A 47 -6.93 -6.00 -1.20
C VAL A 47 -7.39 -5.20 0.03
N ILE A 48 -6.53 -5.08 1.05
CA ILE A 48 -6.83 -4.27 2.24
C ILE A 48 -6.97 -2.78 1.87
N GLY A 49 -6.10 -2.26 1.00
CA GLY A 49 -6.20 -0.90 0.49
C GLY A 49 -7.53 -0.60 -0.20
N THR A 50 -8.06 -1.58 -0.95
CA THR A 50 -9.39 -1.48 -1.55
C THR A 50 -10.49 -1.40 -0.48
N SER A 51 -10.41 -2.21 0.58
CA SER A 51 -11.35 -2.14 1.70
C SER A 51 -11.31 -0.78 2.41
N ILE A 52 -10.11 -0.21 2.60
CA ILE A 52 -9.93 1.14 3.14
C ILE A 52 -10.59 2.18 2.24
N ALA A 53 -10.48 2.04 0.91
CA ALA A 53 -11.09 2.96 -0.04
C ALA A 53 -12.62 2.96 0.05
N PHE A 54 -13.24 1.79 0.20
CA PHE A 54 -14.70 1.68 0.43
C PHE A 54 -15.11 2.29 1.77
N SER A 55 -14.40 1.96 2.85
CA SER A 55 -14.68 2.50 4.18
C SER A 55 -14.54 4.03 4.22
N ALA A 56 -13.51 4.57 3.58
CA ALA A 56 -13.31 6.02 3.48
C ALA A 56 -14.43 6.71 2.69
N ALA A 57 -14.92 6.08 1.62
CA ALA A 57 -16.05 6.59 0.85
C ALA A 57 -17.34 6.61 1.69
N ASP A 58 -17.63 5.53 2.40
CA ASP A 58 -18.80 5.44 3.26
C ASP A 58 -18.76 6.45 4.41
N LEU A 59 -17.60 6.63 5.05
CA LEU A 59 -17.39 7.67 6.07
C LEU A 59 -17.67 9.06 5.51
N SER A 60 -17.12 9.38 4.33
CA SER A 60 -17.32 10.69 3.72
C SER A 60 -18.77 10.94 3.30
N LEU A 61 -19.44 9.93 2.74
CA LEU A 61 -20.87 10.02 2.39
C LEU A 61 -21.75 10.18 3.63
N ALA A 62 -21.37 9.59 4.76
CA ALA A 62 -22.03 9.77 6.06
C ALA A 62 -21.72 11.13 6.72
N GLY A 63 -20.96 12.03 6.08
CA GLY A 63 -20.65 13.35 6.58
C GLY A 63 -19.46 13.42 7.53
N VAL A 64 -18.67 12.35 7.65
CA VAL A 64 -17.43 12.36 8.45
C VAL A 64 -16.34 13.11 7.69
N GLU A 65 -15.79 14.15 8.30
CA GLU A 65 -14.74 14.98 7.72
C GLU A 65 -13.33 14.46 8.04
N SER A 66 -12.42 14.61 7.08
CA SER A 66 -11.00 14.28 7.26
C SER A 66 -10.30 15.15 8.32
N ARG A 67 -10.76 16.37 8.53
CA ARG A 67 -10.15 17.44 9.31
C ARG A 67 -8.85 17.98 8.70
N ILE A 68 -7.99 17.12 8.18
CA ILE A 68 -6.80 17.53 7.42
C ILE A 68 -7.18 17.55 5.94
N PRO A 69 -6.97 18.68 5.24
CA PRO A 69 -7.23 18.80 3.80
C PRO A 69 -6.43 17.80 2.98
N CYS A 70 -6.97 17.42 1.81
CA CYS A 70 -6.35 16.40 0.97
C CYS A 70 -4.91 16.77 0.55
N ASP A 71 -4.67 18.02 0.19
CA ASP A 71 -3.36 18.51 -0.23
C ASP A 71 -2.32 18.38 0.89
N GLU A 72 -2.70 18.70 2.13
CA GLU A 72 -1.83 18.53 3.29
C GLU A 72 -1.55 17.05 3.59
N VAL A 73 -2.54 16.17 3.38
CA VAL A 73 -2.34 14.71 3.51
C VAL A 73 -1.35 14.20 2.45
N ILE A 74 -1.45 14.69 1.20
CA ILE A 74 -0.51 14.35 0.13
C ILE A 74 0.90 14.82 0.48
N GLU A 75 1.05 16.04 0.98
CA GLU A 75 2.34 16.57 1.41
C GLU A 75 2.92 15.76 2.58
N ALA A 76 2.11 15.43 3.58
CA ALA A 76 2.51 14.59 4.70
C ALA A 76 2.97 13.21 4.24
N MET A 77 2.23 12.58 3.31
CA MET A 77 2.60 11.29 2.75
C MET A 77 3.95 11.35 2.01
N TYR A 78 4.17 12.41 1.24
CA TYR A 78 5.45 12.62 0.56
C TYR A 78 6.61 12.76 1.55
N LYS A 79 6.45 13.58 2.61
CA LYS A 79 7.47 13.77 3.65
C LYS A 79 7.78 12.47 4.37
N VAL A 80 6.77 11.74 4.83
CA VAL A 80 6.93 10.42 5.47
C VAL A 80 7.66 9.44 4.54
N GLY A 81 7.31 9.42 3.25
CA GLY A 81 7.99 8.60 2.25
C GLY A 81 9.47 8.96 2.06
N LYS A 82 9.81 10.24 2.16
CA LYS A 82 11.22 10.70 2.10
C LYS A 82 12.03 10.31 3.33
N GLU A 83 11.42 10.34 4.50
CA GLU A 83 12.05 9.97 5.77
C GLU A 83 12.18 8.45 5.95
N MET A 84 11.40 7.66 5.20
CA MET A 84 11.45 6.21 5.27
C MET A 84 12.84 5.68 4.88
N PRO A 85 13.44 4.76 5.66
CA PRO A 85 14.72 4.15 5.33
C PRO A 85 14.69 3.46 3.96
N ARG A 86 15.80 3.53 3.23
CA ARG A 86 15.95 2.84 1.93
C ARG A 86 15.59 1.35 1.99
N THR A 87 15.88 0.69 3.11
CA THR A 87 15.57 -0.73 3.32
C THR A 87 14.09 -1.06 3.29
N LEU A 88 13.21 -0.06 3.47
CA LEU A 88 11.76 -0.20 3.49
C LEU A 88 11.06 0.40 2.25
N ARG A 89 11.85 0.79 1.23
CA ARG A 89 11.38 1.39 -0.03
C ARG A 89 11.61 0.46 -1.22
N GLU A 90 10.93 -0.69 -1.25
CA GLU A 90 10.92 -1.67 -2.35
C GLU A 90 12.29 -2.32 -2.66
N THR A 91 13.21 -2.29 -1.72
CA THR A 91 14.54 -2.84 -1.90
C THR A 91 14.67 -4.32 -1.53
N ALA A 92 13.65 -4.91 -0.91
CA ALA A 92 13.70 -6.26 -0.30
C ALA A 92 14.86 -6.43 0.71
N LEU A 93 15.35 -5.34 1.29
CA LEU A 93 16.46 -5.32 2.25
C LEU A 93 16.01 -5.08 3.69
N GLY A 94 14.70 -5.02 3.94
CA GLY A 94 14.12 -4.79 5.27
C GLY A 94 12.74 -5.41 5.41
N GLY A 95 12.11 -5.19 6.56
CA GLY A 95 10.74 -5.64 6.84
C GLY A 95 10.56 -7.15 6.67
N LEU A 96 9.45 -7.56 6.07
CA LEU A 96 9.08 -8.95 5.87
C LEU A 96 10.12 -9.74 5.04
N ALA A 97 10.79 -9.08 4.09
CA ALA A 97 11.80 -9.72 3.26
C ALA A 97 12.99 -10.24 4.07
N MET A 98 13.25 -9.67 5.24
CA MET A 98 14.39 -10.03 6.10
C MET A 98 14.01 -10.98 7.23
N THR A 99 12.76 -11.41 7.35
CA THR A 99 12.37 -12.46 8.29
C THR A 99 12.98 -13.80 7.89
N GLU A 100 13.11 -14.72 8.84
CA GLU A 100 13.63 -16.06 8.54
C GLU A 100 12.82 -16.77 7.44
N THR A 101 11.50 -16.68 7.51
CA THR A 101 10.61 -17.25 6.49
C THR A 101 10.78 -16.55 5.15
N GLY A 102 10.89 -15.21 5.14
CA GLY A 102 11.13 -14.44 3.92
C GLY A 102 12.43 -14.83 3.22
N LYS A 103 13.51 -15.04 3.97
CA LYS A 103 14.80 -15.53 3.45
C LYS A 103 14.69 -16.94 2.88
N LYS A 104 14.04 -17.86 3.59
CA LYS A 104 13.81 -19.24 3.12
C LYS A 104 13.00 -19.27 1.81
N VAL A 105 11.94 -18.46 1.71
CA VAL A 105 11.15 -18.34 0.48
C VAL A 105 12.02 -17.83 -0.67
N LYS A 106 12.84 -16.82 -0.42
CA LYS A 106 13.80 -16.31 -1.42
C LYS A 106 14.73 -17.40 -1.93
N GLU A 107 15.36 -18.17 -1.03
CA GLU A 107 16.26 -19.27 -1.38
C GLU A 107 15.57 -20.35 -2.22
N GLN A 108 14.35 -20.76 -1.85
CA GLN A 108 13.55 -21.74 -2.58
C GLN A 108 13.23 -21.30 -4.01
N LEU A 109 12.89 -20.02 -4.21
CA LEU A 109 12.58 -19.45 -5.51
C LEU A 109 13.80 -19.42 -6.43
N PHE A 110 14.97 -19.06 -5.92
CA PHE A 110 16.21 -19.02 -6.71
C PHE A 110 16.77 -20.42 -6.99
N CYS A 111 16.66 -21.35 -6.03
CA CYS A 111 17.07 -22.75 -6.23
C CYS A 111 16.20 -23.47 -7.28
N ARG A 112 14.92 -23.12 -7.42
CA ARG A 112 14.04 -23.65 -8.50
C ARG A 112 14.44 -23.13 -9.87
N LYS A 113 14.83 -21.85 -9.98
CA LYS A 113 15.27 -21.28 -11.26
C LYS A 113 16.55 -21.95 -11.79
N SER A 114 17.53 -22.20 -10.94
CA SER A 114 18.78 -22.86 -11.36
C SER A 114 18.57 -24.30 -11.87
N LYS A 115 17.56 -25.02 -11.34
CA LYS A 115 17.23 -26.38 -11.81
C LYS A 115 16.44 -26.41 -13.14
N SER A 116 15.70 -25.36 -13.46
CA SER A 116 14.97 -25.28 -14.74
C SER A 116 15.83 -24.82 -15.92
N GLU A 117 17.00 -24.19 -15.65
CA GLU A 117 17.94 -23.76 -16.69
C GLU A 117 18.94 -24.85 -17.08
N VAL A 118 19.13 -25.86 -16.22
CA VAL A 118 20.04 -27.01 -16.50
C VAL A 118 19.36 -28.12 -17.31
N THR A 119 18.03 -28.03 -17.55
CA THR A 119 17.24 -29.06 -18.26
C THR A 119 16.81 -28.61 -19.66
N LYS A 120 17.42 -27.59 -20.22
CA LYS A 120 17.34 -27.16 -21.63
C LYS A 120 18.71 -27.27 -22.27
#